data_ea3b3d24541f582ccc3991ffdfd8c89a
#
_entry.id   ea3b3d24541f582ccc3991ffdfd8c89a
#
_cell.length_a   1.000
_cell.length_b   1.000
_cell.length_c   1.000
_cell.angle_alpha   90.00
_cell.angle_beta   90.00
_cell.angle_gamma   90.00
#
_symmetry.space_group_name_H-M   'P 1'
#
loop_
_entity.id
_entity.type
_entity.pdbx_description
1 polymer ?
#
loop_
_entity_poly.entity_id
_entity_poly.type
_entity_poly.pdbx_seq_one_letter_code
_entity_poly.pdbx_strand_id
1 'polypeptide(L)'
;MKRKLIHAVLLVMAVVMLFCVRTQKVSAAVIVQSGSCGADDGSNITWTLDDEGCLTLDGTGRTKDYRETINSQDTLIDKPWKEYRKDIKSVVIKDGITYIGKDIFDDLSNLVSVDCGNTLETIGTFAFWSSPNLTDINLGNVKRISQGAFQSCTSIKNVYIPGSMRVVEFDAFSYDEALESVYIDKASDASIPFLSVSPIAFKYCNSLKEVNVNPERTDLISIDGVLYSINRENELAYTANNMYTMTEGNYVLIYYPSGKTDKEYIAPDKLELIGGYNISNKYLEKIVLNEGLRVTSSAQLRETAYLYSGFMDEASYEFANLKELIIPSTVIEADCKFETDGIDKAVNKSNVDVKMECRNSTVVCNRKFVSLTTGQESDVIKAGDTYTTLKHQYGEWYIVWEPTEYHEGEKAHKCNVCGYEERVSIPSTSDSAKNGLYMDDAGNWYYYKDGVVENDYTGLASNEYGWFYVSDGAIDWSYTGLASNEYGWFYVTGGVLDWNYTGLADNEYGWFYVTGGVLDWSYTGLANNEYGWFYVTGGVLDWSYTGLANNEYGWFYVAGGVLNWSYTGLTNNEYGWFYISNGVLDWNYTGTASNEYGTWNVVNGQVVF
;
A
#
# COMPACT_ATOMS: atom_id res chain seq x y z
N MET A 1 -8.10 2.93 -20.04
CA MET A 1 -8.32 4.23 -19.38
C MET A 1 -9.74 4.43 -18.81
N LYS A 2 -10.84 4.27 -19.54
CA LYS A 2 -12.20 4.50 -19.00
C LYS A 2 -12.65 3.55 -17.87
N ARG A 3 -12.18 2.31 -17.78
CA ARG A 3 -12.55 1.37 -16.70
C ARG A 3 -11.86 1.65 -15.35
N LYS A 4 -10.63 2.16 -15.34
CA LYS A 4 -9.93 2.53 -14.07
C LYS A 4 -10.54 3.80 -13.43
N LEU A 5 -11.06 4.73 -14.24
CA LEU A 5 -11.72 5.95 -13.73
C LEU A 5 -13.03 5.65 -12.98
N ILE A 6 -13.77 4.63 -13.43
CA ILE A 6 -15.04 4.23 -12.80
C ILE A 6 -14.79 3.59 -11.42
N HIS A 7 -13.70 2.86 -11.23
CA HIS A 7 -13.36 2.25 -9.92
C HIS A 7 -12.93 3.30 -8.89
N ALA A 8 -12.19 4.33 -9.31
CA ALA A 8 -11.81 5.43 -8.41
C ALA A 8 -13.03 6.24 -7.94
N VAL A 9 -13.99 6.52 -8.84
CA VAL A 9 -15.23 7.24 -8.51
C VAL A 9 -16.15 6.38 -7.62
N LEU A 10 -16.20 5.05 -7.83
CA LEU A 10 -16.99 4.14 -7.00
C LEU A 10 -16.38 3.95 -5.60
N LEU A 11 -15.05 4.00 -5.45
CA LEU A 11 -14.40 3.95 -4.14
C LEU A 11 -14.69 5.22 -3.32
N VAL A 12 -14.66 6.40 -3.96
CA VAL A 12 -15.02 7.67 -3.31
C VAL A 12 -16.49 7.68 -2.89
N MET A 13 -17.40 7.15 -3.73
CA MET A 13 -18.82 7.04 -3.36
C MET A 13 -19.07 6.00 -2.26
N ALA A 14 -18.30 4.91 -2.20
CA ALA A 14 -18.42 3.90 -1.15
C ALA A 14 -17.96 4.45 0.22
N VAL A 15 -16.91 5.26 0.25
CA VAL A 15 -16.45 5.93 1.47
C VAL A 15 -17.48 6.97 1.95
N VAL A 16 -18.08 7.74 1.04
CA VAL A 16 -19.13 8.73 1.39
C VAL A 16 -20.45 8.04 1.80
N MET A 17 -20.80 6.86 1.26
CA MET A 17 -22.02 6.13 1.66
C MET A 17 -21.88 5.35 2.95
N LEU A 18 -20.69 4.98 3.42
CA LEU A 18 -20.50 4.33 4.73
C LEU A 18 -20.79 5.28 5.91
N PHE A 19 -20.74 6.59 5.69
CA PHE A 19 -21.10 7.58 6.72
C PHE A 19 -22.61 7.80 6.89
N CYS A 20 -23.47 7.28 6.00
CA CYS A 20 -24.89 7.62 6.00
C CYS A 20 -25.86 6.59 6.59
N VAL A 21 -25.45 5.40 7.06
CA VAL A 21 -26.39 4.42 7.62
C VAL A 21 -25.88 3.78 8.91
N ARG A 22 -25.95 4.53 10.00
CA ARG A 22 -26.14 3.96 11.34
C ARG A 22 -27.19 4.76 12.10
N THR A 23 -28.45 4.46 11.87
CA THR A 23 -29.50 4.81 12.83
C THR A 23 -29.48 3.79 13.96
N GLN A 24 -28.55 3.94 14.91
CA GLN A 24 -28.71 3.40 16.25
C GLN A 24 -29.54 4.41 17.07
N LYS A 25 -30.45 3.90 17.91
CA LYS A 25 -31.11 4.70 18.95
C LYS A 25 -30.02 5.35 19.80
N VAL A 26 -29.84 6.67 19.61
CA VAL A 26 -28.91 7.47 20.40
C VAL A 26 -29.55 7.62 21.78
N SER A 27 -29.15 6.80 22.75
CA SER A 27 -29.09 7.24 24.12
C SER A 27 -28.08 8.40 24.09
N ALA A 28 -28.42 9.57 24.61
CA ALA A 28 -27.45 10.67 24.67
C ALA A 28 -26.27 10.18 25.52
N ALA A 29 -25.06 10.22 24.94
CA ALA A 29 -23.85 9.85 25.65
C ALA A 29 -23.70 10.70 26.91
N VAL A 30 -23.31 10.09 28.01
CA VAL A 30 -23.22 10.76 29.31
C VAL A 30 -21.82 11.38 29.42
N ILE A 31 -21.76 12.71 29.61
CA ILE A 31 -20.48 13.39 29.84
C ILE A 31 -19.94 12.94 31.20
N VAL A 32 -18.76 12.34 31.20
CA VAL A 32 -18.09 11.83 32.40
C VAL A 32 -17.03 12.82 32.92
N GLN A 33 -16.44 13.63 32.03
CA GLN A 33 -15.43 14.65 32.37
C GLN A 33 -15.54 15.88 31.46
N SER A 34 -15.06 17.01 31.95
CA SER A 34 -15.01 18.26 31.19
C SER A 34 -13.99 19.22 31.76
N GLY A 35 -13.58 20.20 30.95
CA GLY A 35 -12.64 21.25 31.35
C GLY A 35 -12.39 22.26 30.24
N SER A 36 -11.29 22.99 30.33
CA SER A 36 -10.88 24.03 29.38
C SER A 36 -9.51 23.71 28.77
N CYS A 37 -9.31 24.06 27.49
CA CYS A 37 -8.07 23.84 26.77
C CYS A 37 -7.71 24.96 25.76
N GLY A 38 -8.33 26.11 25.88
CA GLY A 38 -8.07 27.26 25.02
C GLY A 38 -6.68 27.90 25.24
N ALA A 39 -6.24 28.76 24.30
CA ALA A 39 -4.89 29.28 24.25
C ALA A 39 -4.56 30.23 25.39
N ASP A 40 -5.37 31.25 25.65
CA ASP A 40 -5.03 32.29 26.58
C ASP A 40 -5.25 31.87 28.06
N ASP A 41 -6.40 32.17 28.63
CA ASP A 41 -6.80 31.76 29.97
C ASP A 41 -7.50 30.38 29.99
N GLY A 42 -7.62 29.76 28.84
CA GLY A 42 -8.26 28.47 28.64
C GLY A 42 -9.76 28.53 28.36
N SER A 43 -10.41 29.69 28.57
CA SER A 43 -11.87 29.80 28.60
C SER A 43 -12.54 29.75 27.21
N ASN A 44 -11.78 30.08 26.14
CA ASN A 44 -12.32 30.14 24.78
C ASN A 44 -12.66 28.79 24.16
N ILE A 45 -12.11 27.69 24.67
CA ILE A 45 -12.40 26.30 24.23
C ILE A 45 -12.58 25.42 25.44
N THR A 46 -13.69 24.69 25.48
CA THR A 46 -13.98 23.65 26.44
C THR A 46 -13.84 22.27 25.81
N TRP A 47 -13.57 21.28 26.63
CA TRP A 47 -13.58 19.89 26.23
C TRP A 47 -14.54 19.09 27.10
N THR A 48 -15.12 18.05 26.53
CA THR A 48 -15.94 17.05 27.20
C THR A 48 -15.51 15.67 26.76
N LEU A 49 -15.48 14.73 27.72
CA LEU A 49 -15.29 13.30 27.45
C LEU A 49 -16.56 12.58 27.89
N ASP A 50 -17.12 11.76 27.03
CA ASP A 50 -18.29 10.97 27.32
C ASP A 50 -17.95 9.50 27.70
N ASP A 51 -18.95 8.74 28.11
CA ASP A 51 -18.85 7.35 28.52
C ASP A 51 -18.57 6.36 27.36
N GLU A 52 -18.68 6.84 26.11
CA GLU A 52 -18.30 6.09 24.90
C GLU A 52 -16.83 6.31 24.52
N GLY A 53 -16.16 7.27 25.15
CA GLY A 53 -14.77 7.65 24.91
C GLY A 53 -14.60 8.71 23.81
N CYS A 54 -15.64 9.51 23.52
CA CYS A 54 -15.56 10.61 22.61
C CYS A 54 -15.09 11.89 23.34
N LEU A 55 -13.92 12.37 22.99
CA LEU A 55 -13.38 13.66 23.42
C LEU A 55 -13.81 14.76 22.44
N THR A 56 -14.72 15.62 22.87
CA THR A 56 -15.22 16.73 22.03
C THR A 56 -14.65 18.06 22.50
N LEU A 57 -14.07 18.82 21.58
CA LEU A 57 -13.68 20.22 21.78
C LEU A 57 -14.74 21.16 21.20
N ASP A 58 -15.17 22.14 21.99
CA ASP A 58 -16.20 23.13 21.61
C ASP A 58 -15.77 24.53 22.02
N GLY A 59 -15.89 25.50 21.12
CA GLY A 59 -15.50 26.88 21.36
C GLY A 59 -15.01 27.58 20.10
N THR A 60 -14.16 28.59 20.28
CA THR A 60 -13.67 29.42 19.16
C THR A 60 -12.19 29.71 19.27
N GLY A 61 -11.52 29.85 18.10
CA GLY A 61 -10.13 30.25 18.02
C GLY A 61 -9.14 29.11 18.20
N ARG A 62 -8.18 29.23 19.10
CA ARG A 62 -7.01 28.36 19.22
C ARG A 62 -7.02 27.60 20.54
N THR A 63 -6.58 26.34 20.51
CA THR A 63 -6.23 25.61 21.74
C THR A 63 -4.82 25.99 22.20
N LYS A 64 -4.49 25.63 23.43
CA LYS A 64 -3.14 25.74 23.98
C LYS A 64 -2.18 24.75 23.28
N ASP A 65 -0.89 25.14 23.18
CA ASP A 65 0.20 24.22 22.87
C ASP A 65 0.61 23.45 24.13
N TYR A 66 0.87 22.15 24.02
CA TYR A 66 1.28 21.29 25.14
C TYR A 66 2.77 20.91 25.08
N ARG A 67 3.53 21.61 24.24
CA ARG A 67 4.98 21.61 24.22
C ARG A 67 5.48 23.06 24.18
N GLU A 68 6.35 23.41 25.10
CA GLU A 68 7.05 24.71 25.10
C GLU A 68 8.54 24.50 24.93
N THR A 69 9.18 25.33 24.12
CA THR A 69 10.62 25.34 23.94
C THR A 69 11.21 26.53 24.71
N ILE A 70 11.87 26.28 25.82
CA ILE A 70 12.52 27.30 26.67
C ILE A 70 14.03 27.06 26.63
N ASN A 71 14.83 28.08 26.24
CA ASN A 71 16.29 27.97 26.15
C ASN A 71 16.79 26.77 25.34
N SER A 72 16.16 26.47 24.20
CA SER A 72 16.45 25.33 23.34
C SER A 72 16.20 23.94 24.01
N GLN A 73 15.42 23.89 25.07
CA GLN A 73 14.96 22.65 25.69
C GLN A 73 13.42 22.56 25.57
N ASP A 74 12.97 21.44 25.05
CA ASP A 74 11.54 21.14 24.94
C ASP A 74 11.00 20.60 26.26
N THR A 75 9.90 21.17 26.71
CA THR A 75 9.18 20.73 27.92
C THR A 75 7.75 20.40 27.55
N LEU A 76 7.33 19.16 27.83
CA LEU A 76 5.94 18.73 27.68
C LEU A 76 5.10 19.25 28.83
N ILE A 77 3.91 19.78 28.51
CA ILE A 77 2.92 20.27 29.47
C ILE A 77 1.81 19.22 29.58
N ASP A 78 1.36 18.95 30.80
CA ASP A 78 0.27 18.01 31.06
C ASP A 78 -1.04 18.46 30.41
N LYS A 79 -1.67 17.56 29.64
CA LYS A 79 -2.98 17.78 29.04
C LYS A 79 -4.09 17.64 30.07
N PRO A 80 -5.20 18.37 29.95
CA PRO A 80 -6.31 18.28 30.93
C PRO A 80 -6.94 16.87 31.03
N TRP A 81 -6.83 16.07 29.98
CA TRP A 81 -7.33 14.68 29.90
C TRP A 81 -6.25 13.62 30.09
N LYS A 82 -5.08 13.96 30.62
CA LYS A 82 -3.94 13.03 30.81
C LYS A 82 -4.34 11.74 31.52
N GLU A 83 -5.15 11.82 32.56
CA GLU A 83 -5.58 10.67 33.34
C GLU A 83 -6.58 9.77 32.59
N TYR A 84 -7.24 10.29 31.55
CA TYR A 84 -8.26 9.61 30.73
C TYR A 84 -7.76 9.20 29.35
N ARG A 85 -6.47 9.40 29.04
CA ARG A 85 -5.92 9.16 27.70
C ARG A 85 -6.19 7.76 27.14
N LYS A 86 -6.33 6.73 28.01
CA LYS A 86 -6.67 5.36 27.61
C LYS A 86 -8.17 5.16 27.34
N ASP A 87 -9.00 6.07 27.77
CA ASP A 87 -10.44 5.99 27.57
C ASP A 87 -10.86 6.69 26.26
N ILE A 88 -9.98 7.57 25.71
CA ILE A 88 -10.26 8.33 24.49
C ILE A 88 -10.15 7.42 23.27
N LYS A 89 -11.28 7.26 22.55
CA LYS A 89 -11.40 6.46 21.32
C LYS A 89 -11.68 7.32 20.08
N SER A 90 -12.26 8.50 20.26
CA SER A 90 -12.50 9.45 19.19
C SER A 90 -12.28 10.88 19.65
N VAL A 91 -11.85 11.73 18.71
CA VAL A 91 -11.69 13.18 18.91
C VAL A 91 -12.58 13.90 17.91
N VAL A 92 -13.42 14.81 18.39
CA VAL A 92 -14.29 15.67 17.58
C VAL A 92 -13.96 17.14 17.84
N ILE A 93 -13.54 17.85 16.81
CA ILE A 93 -13.26 19.28 16.84
C ILE A 93 -14.46 20.00 16.24
N LYS A 94 -15.23 20.71 17.06
CA LYS A 94 -16.40 21.44 16.55
C LYS A 94 -16.03 22.71 15.79
N ASP A 95 -16.96 23.13 14.94
CA ASP A 95 -16.83 24.40 14.19
C ASP A 95 -16.68 25.60 15.14
N GLY A 96 -15.80 26.54 14.75
CA GLY A 96 -15.36 27.68 15.55
C GLY A 96 -13.89 27.59 15.96
N ILE A 97 -13.35 26.38 16.11
CA ILE A 97 -11.94 26.15 16.40
C ILE A 97 -11.14 26.22 15.10
N THR A 98 -10.04 26.98 15.11
CA THR A 98 -9.22 27.22 13.91
C THR A 98 -7.82 26.61 14.00
N TYR A 99 -7.37 26.27 15.21
CA TYR A 99 -6.04 25.71 15.45
C TYR A 99 -6.09 24.74 16.63
N ILE A 100 -5.53 23.55 16.45
CA ILE A 100 -5.20 22.64 17.53
C ILE A 100 -3.69 22.66 17.80
N GLY A 101 -3.33 22.66 19.09
CA GLY A 101 -1.97 22.92 19.57
C GLY A 101 -0.99 21.80 19.34
N LYS A 102 0.28 22.11 19.65
CA LYS A 102 1.37 21.12 19.62
C LYS A 102 1.12 20.06 20.69
N ASP A 103 1.38 18.80 20.34
CA ASP A 103 1.30 17.62 21.23
C ASP A 103 -0.06 17.46 21.96
N ILE A 104 -1.13 18.05 21.43
CA ILE A 104 -2.42 18.12 22.16
C ILE A 104 -3.05 16.73 22.35
N PHE A 105 -2.97 15.84 21.37
CA PHE A 105 -3.54 14.49 21.37
C PHE A 105 -2.48 13.41 21.12
N ASP A 106 -1.21 13.68 21.49
CA ASP A 106 -0.14 12.69 21.36
C ASP A 106 -0.37 11.49 22.30
N ASP A 107 0.16 10.33 21.92
CA ASP A 107 0.16 9.10 22.71
C ASP A 107 -1.26 8.64 23.15
N LEU A 108 -2.26 8.81 22.26
CA LEU A 108 -3.61 8.27 22.47
C LEU A 108 -3.71 6.85 21.90
N SER A 109 -3.26 5.87 22.68
CA SER A 109 -3.15 4.47 22.25
C SER A 109 -4.46 3.81 21.82
N ASN A 110 -5.61 4.31 22.26
CA ASN A 110 -6.93 3.76 21.93
C ASN A 110 -7.73 4.64 20.96
N LEU A 111 -7.13 5.72 20.45
CA LEU A 111 -7.76 6.60 19.47
C LEU A 111 -7.97 5.87 18.15
N VAL A 112 -9.21 5.87 17.64
CA VAL A 112 -9.62 5.21 16.39
C VAL A 112 -9.99 6.23 15.33
N SER A 113 -10.60 7.37 15.71
CA SER A 113 -11.09 8.35 14.74
C SER A 113 -10.89 9.80 15.18
N VAL A 114 -10.69 10.66 14.18
CA VAL A 114 -10.57 12.12 14.35
C VAL A 114 -11.48 12.83 13.35
N ASP A 115 -12.32 13.74 13.85
CA ASP A 115 -13.13 14.64 13.03
C ASP A 115 -12.70 16.10 13.30
N CYS A 116 -12.11 16.72 12.28
CA CYS A 116 -11.61 18.10 12.36
C CYS A 116 -12.67 19.19 12.10
N GLY A 117 -13.94 18.82 11.88
CA GLY A 117 -15.00 19.79 11.54
C GLY A 117 -14.70 20.57 10.26
N ASN A 118 -15.31 21.77 10.12
CA ASN A 118 -15.20 22.55 8.88
C ASN A 118 -14.41 23.85 9.04
N THR A 119 -14.07 24.27 10.26
CA THR A 119 -13.41 25.55 10.53
C THR A 119 -11.96 25.41 10.97
N LEU A 120 -11.50 24.19 11.26
CA LEU A 120 -10.11 23.94 11.63
C LEU A 120 -9.20 24.22 10.42
N GLU A 121 -8.24 25.11 10.63
CA GLU A 121 -7.28 25.52 9.59
C GLU A 121 -5.92 24.86 9.76
N THR A 122 -5.49 24.63 11.01
CA THR A 122 -4.14 24.11 11.29
C THR A 122 -4.15 23.03 12.37
N ILE A 123 -3.51 21.92 12.04
CA ILE A 123 -3.14 20.84 12.98
C ILE A 123 -1.69 21.08 13.41
N GLY A 124 -1.46 21.26 14.71
CA GLY A 124 -0.16 21.58 15.29
C GLY A 124 0.85 20.44 15.22
N THR A 125 2.11 20.79 15.48
CA THR A 125 3.25 19.86 15.49
C THR A 125 2.99 18.72 16.48
N PHE A 126 3.18 17.46 16.04
CA PHE A 126 2.97 16.24 16.83
C PHE A 126 1.56 16.10 17.46
N ALA A 127 0.56 16.79 16.91
CA ALA A 127 -0.77 16.85 17.53
C ALA A 127 -1.40 15.49 17.81
N PHE A 128 -1.21 14.49 16.95
CA PHE A 128 -1.70 13.10 17.09
C PHE A 128 -0.56 12.08 17.06
N TRP A 129 0.67 12.52 17.36
CA TRP A 129 1.84 11.64 17.34
C TRP A 129 1.64 10.38 18.18
N SER A 130 2.07 9.22 17.64
CA SER A 130 2.02 7.94 18.36
C SER A 130 0.61 7.52 18.79
N SER A 131 -0.36 7.61 17.85
CA SER A 131 -1.72 7.09 18.00
C SER A 131 -1.91 5.83 17.14
N PRO A 132 -1.40 4.65 17.58
CA PRO A 132 -1.21 3.49 16.71
C PRO A 132 -2.52 2.84 16.22
N ASN A 133 -3.65 3.06 16.90
CA ASN A 133 -4.95 2.51 16.52
C ASN A 133 -5.80 3.47 15.69
N LEU A 134 -5.28 4.66 15.35
CA LEU A 134 -6.00 5.64 14.52
C LEU A 134 -6.16 5.10 13.08
N THR A 135 -7.41 4.98 12.63
CA THR A 135 -7.76 4.50 11.28
C THR A 135 -8.48 5.54 10.45
N ASP A 136 -9.33 6.35 11.09
CA ASP A 136 -10.26 7.25 10.41
C ASP A 136 -9.92 8.72 10.72
N ILE A 137 -9.58 9.48 9.67
CA ILE A 137 -9.27 10.90 9.78
C ILE A 137 -10.15 11.68 8.82
N ASN A 138 -11.03 12.52 9.35
CA ASN A 138 -11.73 13.54 8.59
C ASN A 138 -11.03 14.88 8.78
N LEU A 139 -10.28 15.33 7.77
CA LEU A 139 -9.54 16.60 7.78
C LEU A 139 -10.42 17.83 7.52
N GLY A 140 -11.70 17.66 7.13
CA GLY A 140 -12.61 18.79 6.86
C GLY A 140 -12.01 19.79 5.88
N ASN A 141 -11.84 21.05 6.37
CA ASN A 141 -11.26 22.15 5.60
C ASN A 141 -9.86 22.56 6.08
N VAL A 142 -9.10 21.64 6.67
CA VAL A 142 -7.73 21.92 7.14
C VAL A 142 -6.86 22.44 5.99
N LYS A 143 -6.05 23.46 6.30
CA LYS A 143 -5.14 24.13 5.36
C LYS A 143 -3.68 23.74 5.59
N ARG A 144 -3.33 23.33 6.82
CA ARG A 144 -1.96 22.99 7.22
C ARG A 144 -1.94 21.78 8.16
N ILE A 145 -1.14 20.80 7.81
CA ILE A 145 -0.72 19.70 8.69
C ILE A 145 0.74 19.96 9.03
N SER A 146 1.02 20.27 10.31
CA SER A 146 2.37 20.60 10.76
C SER A 146 3.24 19.37 10.94
N GLN A 147 4.53 19.62 11.24
CA GLN A 147 5.53 18.58 11.44
C GLN A 147 5.04 17.45 12.35
N GLY A 148 5.19 16.21 11.89
CA GLY A 148 4.93 15.01 12.69
C GLY A 148 3.49 14.88 13.21
N ALA A 149 2.53 15.64 12.68
CA ALA A 149 1.18 15.73 13.26
C ALA A 149 0.48 14.38 13.41
N PHE A 150 0.68 13.46 12.50
CA PHE A 150 0.18 12.07 12.54
C PHE A 150 1.30 11.03 12.54
N GLN A 151 2.53 11.41 12.85
CA GLN A 151 3.67 10.50 12.85
C GLN A 151 3.43 9.29 13.77
N SER A 152 3.76 8.08 13.28
CA SER A 152 3.59 6.81 14.01
C SER A 152 2.13 6.45 14.33
N CYS A 153 1.20 6.83 13.45
CA CYS A 153 -0.19 6.36 13.47
C CYS A 153 -0.31 5.08 12.62
N THR A 154 0.25 3.99 13.12
CA THR A 154 0.58 2.76 12.35
C THR A 154 -0.61 1.99 11.78
N SER A 155 -1.86 2.36 12.10
CA SER A 155 -3.08 1.73 11.56
C SER A 155 -3.79 2.52 10.47
N ILE A 156 -3.33 3.73 10.13
CA ILE A 156 -3.92 4.52 9.04
C ILE A 156 -3.61 3.83 7.72
N LYS A 157 -4.65 3.46 6.95
CA LYS A 157 -4.48 2.83 5.64
C LYS A 157 -4.61 3.79 4.48
N ASN A 158 -5.46 4.80 4.61
CA ASN A 158 -5.75 5.74 3.54
C ASN A 158 -5.85 7.16 4.09
N VAL A 159 -5.28 8.12 3.39
CA VAL A 159 -5.37 9.53 3.73
C VAL A 159 -6.01 10.30 2.58
N TYR A 160 -7.05 11.07 2.88
CA TYR A 160 -7.66 12.02 1.96
C TYR A 160 -7.22 13.44 2.31
N ILE A 161 -6.48 14.07 1.40
CA ILE A 161 -6.03 15.47 1.51
C ILE A 161 -7.06 16.38 0.84
N PRO A 162 -7.77 17.21 1.62
CA PRO A 162 -8.85 18.05 1.08
C PRO A 162 -8.33 19.18 0.17
N GLY A 163 -9.19 19.69 -0.70
CA GLY A 163 -8.87 20.78 -1.62
C GLY A 163 -8.53 22.11 -0.95
N SER A 164 -8.84 22.28 0.31
CA SER A 164 -8.45 23.44 1.15
C SER A 164 -6.97 23.41 1.57
N MET A 165 -6.32 22.23 1.49
CA MET A 165 -4.95 22.04 1.96
C MET A 165 -3.95 22.92 1.20
N ARG A 166 -3.02 23.52 1.93
CA ARG A 166 -1.93 24.35 1.41
C ARG A 166 -0.55 23.79 1.74
N VAL A 167 -0.41 23.14 2.91
CA VAL A 167 0.89 22.66 3.37
C VAL A 167 0.73 21.33 4.11
N VAL A 168 1.52 20.32 3.70
CA VAL A 168 1.80 19.10 4.44
C VAL A 168 3.29 19.11 4.77
N GLU A 169 3.62 19.32 6.04
CA GLU A 169 4.99 19.52 6.49
C GLU A 169 5.76 18.18 6.59
N PHE A 170 7.06 18.29 6.91
CA PHE A 170 7.92 17.13 7.06
C PHE A 170 7.45 16.22 8.21
N ASP A 171 7.65 14.90 8.02
CA ASP A 171 7.22 13.84 8.94
C ASP A 171 5.73 13.81 9.27
N ALA A 172 4.87 14.55 8.56
CA ALA A 172 3.45 14.68 8.88
C ALA A 172 2.73 13.34 9.06
N PHE A 173 3.12 12.32 8.28
CA PHE A 173 2.63 10.94 8.31
C PHE A 173 3.79 9.92 8.34
N SER A 174 4.98 10.29 8.79
CA SER A 174 6.10 9.37 8.78
C SER A 174 5.90 8.21 9.77
N TYR A 175 6.43 7.02 9.43
CA TYR A 175 6.25 5.77 10.19
C TYR A 175 4.79 5.27 10.27
N ASP A 176 3.92 5.68 9.36
CA ASP A 176 2.57 5.12 9.24
C ASP A 176 2.64 3.86 8.38
N GLU A 177 3.05 2.75 9.02
CA GLU A 177 3.45 1.52 8.32
C GLU A 177 2.32 0.87 7.52
N ALA A 178 1.07 1.01 7.96
CA ALA A 178 -0.09 0.48 7.25
C ALA A 178 -0.62 1.39 6.14
N LEU A 179 -0.06 2.61 5.95
CA LEU A 179 -0.56 3.55 4.95
C LEU A 179 -0.32 3.00 3.53
N GLU A 180 -1.40 2.72 2.80
CA GLU A 180 -1.37 2.12 1.46
C GLU A 180 -1.58 3.14 0.35
N SER A 181 -2.44 4.15 0.57
CA SER A 181 -2.74 5.16 -0.44
C SER A 181 -2.99 6.55 0.15
N VAL A 182 -2.63 7.56 -0.63
CA VAL A 182 -2.97 8.97 -0.37
C VAL A 182 -3.71 9.51 -1.58
N TYR A 183 -4.83 10.20 -1.36
CA TYR A 183 -5.55 10.92 -2.40
C TYR A 183 -5.55 12.42 -2.12
N ILE A 184 -5.10 13.21 -3.10
CA ILE A 184 -5.06 14.67 -3.04
C ILE A 184 -6.18 15.21 -3.92
N ASP A 185 -7.13 15.92 -3.33
CA ASP A 185 -8.26 16.48 -4.06
C ASP A 185 -7.90 17.77 -4.82
N LYS A 186 -8.77 18.17 -5.75
CA LYS A 186 -8.65 19.44 -6.46
C LYS A 186 -8.70 20.62 -5.48
N ALA A 187 -8.04 21.72 -5.83
CA ALA A 187 -8.14 22.94 -5.04
C ALA A 187 -9.59 23.37 -4.88
N SER A 188 -10.02 23.62 -3.65
CA SER A 188 -11.40 24.05 -3.35
C SER A 188 -11.71 25.46 -3.81
N ASP A 189 -10.69 26.26 -4.04
CA ASP A 189 -10.76 27.67 -4.42
C ASP A 189 -9.56 28.02 -5.32
N ALA A 190 -9.81 28.79 -6.39
CA ALA A 190 -8.79 29.30 -7.29
C ALA A 190 -7.76 30.25 -6.61
N SER A 191 -8.09 30.76 -5.41
CA SER A 191 -7.14 31.54 -4.59
C SER A 191 -6.09 30.69 -3.86
N ILE A 192 -6.22 29.34 -3.92
CA ILE A 192 -5.21 28.40 -3.42
C ILE A 192 -4.25 28.10 -4.58
N PRO A 193 -3.10 28.81 -4.63
CA PRO A 193 -2.25 28.74 -5.84
C PRO A 193 -1.50 27.43 -5.97
N PHE A 194 -1.27 26.72 -4.86
CA PHE A 194 -0.54 25.44 -4.84
C PHE A 194 -0.66 24.75 -3.48
N LEU A 195 -0.38 23.44 -3.48
CA LEU A 195 -0.16 22.62 -2.29
C LEU A 195 1.34 22.28 -2.18
N SER A 196 1.95 22.69 -1.08
CA SER A 196 3.30 22.26 -0.73
C SER A 196 3.24 20.94 0.05
N VAL A 197 3.83 19.88 -0.48
CA VAL A 197 3.99 18.60 0.20
C VAL A 197 5.47 18.35 0.42
N SER A 198 5.84 18.13 1.69
CA SER A 198 7.23 17.79 2.00
C SER A 198 7.58 16.40 1.45
N PRO A 199 8.74 16.21 0.77
CA PRO A 199 9.19 14.90 0.30
C PRO A 199 9.31 13.84 1.39
N ILE A 200 9.54 14.26 2.64
CA ILE A 200 9.64 13.35 3.79
C ILE A 200 8.35 13.28 4.62
N ALA A 201 7.25 13.86 4.12
CA ALA A 201 5.95 13.78 4.80
C ALA A 201 5.47 12.34 5.03
N PHE A 202 5.85 11.43 4.13
CA PHE A 202 5.47 10.00 4.15
C PHE A 202 6.68 9.07 4.33
N LYS A 203 7.76 9.57 4.94
CA LYS A 203 8.98 8.79 5.15
C LYS A 203 8.68 7.56 6.01
N TYR A 204 9.22 6.39 5.62
CA TYR A 204 9.00 5.10 6.28
C TYR A 204 7.55 4.57 6.27
N CYS A 205 6.68 5.06 5.36
CA CYS A 205 5.39 4.45 5.07
C CYS A 205 5.59 3.26 4.11
N ASN A 206 6.09 2.15 4.63
CA ASN A 206 6.59 1.04 3.81
C ASN A 206 5.50 0.28 3.04
N SER A 207 4.23 0.50 3.36
CA SER A 207 3.07 -0.04 2.62
C SER A 207 2.52 0.93 1.58
N LEU A 208 2.99 2.18 1.51
CA LEU A 208 2.43 3.21 0.61
C LEU A 208 2.79 2.89 -0.85
N LYS A 209 1.78 2.53 -1.62
CA LYS A 209 1.90 2.09 -3.02
C LYS A 209 1.68 3.22 -4.01
N GLU A 210 0.83 4.19 -3.64
CA GLU A 210 0.42 5.26 -4.56
C GLU A 210 0.02 6.55 -3.84
N VAL A 211 0.35 7.68 -4.46
CA VAL A 211 -0.19 9.00 -4.13
C VAL A 211 -0.96 9.49 -5.35
N ASN A 212 -2.27 9.50 -5.26
CA ASN A 212 -3.16 9.89 -6.36
C ASN A 212 -3.55 11.37 -6.24
N VAL A 213 -3.63 12.04 -7.37
CA VAL A 213 -3.99 13.46 -7.48
C VAL A 213 -5.24 13.61 -8.34
N ASN A 214 -6.20 14.42 -7.90
CA ASN A 214 -7.37 14.76 -8.70
C ASN A 214 -6.94 15.39 -10.05
N PRO A 215 -7.43 14.89 -11.20
CA PRO A 215 -7.01 15.37 -12.52
C PRO A 215 -7.30 16.85 -12.81
N GLU A 216 -8.19 17.48 -12.06
CA GLU A 216 -8.49 18.92 -12.19
C GLU A 216 -7.47 19.80 -11.45
N ARG A 217 -6.50 19.20 -10.75
CA ARG A 217 -5.45 19.93 -10.08
C ARG A 217 -4.36 20.36 -11.06
N THR A 218 -3.85 21.59 -10.95
CA THR A 218 -2.90 22.18 -11.92
C THR A 218 -1.48 22.34 -11.40
N ASP A 219 -1.27 22.21 -10.10
CA ASP A 219 0.02 22.36 -9.43
C ASP A 219 0.71 21.04 -9.11
N LEU A 220 -0.05 19.95 -9.05
CA LEU A 220 0.43 18.59 -8.78
C LEU A 220 -0.10 17.62 -9.83
N ILE A 221 0.65 16.53 -10.05
CA ILE A 221 0.22 15.41 -10.88
C ILE A 221 0.70 14.10 -10.27
N SER A 222 -0.11 13.07 -10.43
CA SER A 222 0.29 11.68 -10.17
C SER A 222 0.47 10.95 -11.49
N ILE A 223 1.64 10.36 -11.68
CA ILE A 223 1.93 9.48 -12.81
C ILE A 223 2.30 8.12 -12.23
N ASP A 224 1.48 7.11 -12.50
CA ASP A 224 1.65 5.76 -11.96
C ASP A 224 1.78 5.72 -10.42
N GLY A 225 1.01 6.54 -9.71
CA GLY A 225 1.05 6.63 -8.25
C GLY A 225 2.24 7.40 -7.68
N VAL A 226 3.15 7.89 -8.50
CA VAL A 226 4.29 8.75 -8.09
C VAL A 226 3.86 10.20 -8.13
N LEU A 227 4.21 10.97 -7.10
CA LEU A 227 3.79 12.36 -6.93
C LEU A 227 4.84 13.32 -7.49
N TYR A 228 4.38 14.24 -8.34
CA TYR A 228 5.19 15.33 -8.91
C TYR A 228 4.51 16.67 -8.70
N SER A 229 5.31 17.74 -8.54
CA SER A 229 4.84 19.10 -8.77
C SER A 229 5.01 19.50 -10.24
N ILE A 230 4.17 20.40 -10.71
CA ILE A 230 4.22 21.02 -12.02
C ILE A 230 4.82 22.41 -11.85
N ASN A 231 5.96 22.68 -12.54
CA ASN A 231 6.64 23.97 -12.45
C ASN A 231 5.78 25.10 -13.02
N ARG A 232 5.74 26.21 -12.30
CA ARG A 232 5.06 27.44 -12.70
C ARG A 232 6.01 28.38 -13.46
N GLU A 233 5.45 29.37 -14.09
CA GLU A 233 6.22 30.44 -14.70
C GLU A 233 7.19 31.10 -13.70
N ASN A 234 8.46 31.22 -14.07
CA ASN A 234 9.55 31.80 -13.25
C ASN A 234 9.81 31.07 -11.91
N GLU A 235 9.45 29.79 -11.79
CA GLU A 235 9.77 29.03 -10.59
C GLU A 235 11.28 28.78 -10.48
N LEU A 236 11.79 28.91 -9.25
CA LEU A 236 13.21 28.77 -8.94
C LEU A 236 13.46 27.57 -8.04
N ALA A 237 14.43 26.74 -8.41
CA ALA A 237 14.99 25.72 -7.55
C ALA A 237 16.33 26.17 -6.99
N TYR A 238 16.54 25.93 -5.70
CA TYR A 238 17.77 26.27 -4.99
C TYR A 238 18.49 25.00 -4.59
N THR A 239 19.76 24.89 -4.94
CA THR A 239 20.67 23.89 -4.40
C THR A 239 21.63 24.54 -3.41
N ALA A 240 22.49 23.75 -2.78
CA ALA A 240 23.54 24.28 -1.90
C ALA A 240 24.48 25.25 -2.62
N ASN A 241 24.68 25.07 -3.92
CA ASN A 241 25.69 25.79 -4.69
C ASN A 241 25.11 26.75 -5.73
N ASN A 242 23.88 26.52 -6.20
CA ASN A 242 23.33 27.20 -7.38
C ASN A 242 21.82 27.49 -7.23
N MET A 243 21.35 28.31 -8.16
CA MET A 243 19.94 28.62 -8.35
C MET A 243 19.58 28.38 -9.82
N TYR A 244 18.50 27.65 -10.04
CA TYR A 244 18.03 27.27 -11.38
C TYR A 244 16.63 27.80 -11.64
N THR A 245 16.40 28.42 -12.79
CA THR A 245 15.05 28.67 -13.28
C THR A 245 14.52 27.37 -13.88
N MET A 246 13.36 26.96 -13.38
CA MET A 246 12.67 25.76 -13.84
C MET A 246 11.85 26.05 -15.08
N THR A 247 11.69 25.04 -15.94
CA THR A 247 10.88 25.15 -17.14
C THR A 247 9.40 25.00 -16.80
N GLU A 248 8.58 25.98 -17.18
CA GLU A 248 7.13 25.93 -16.97
C GLU A 248 6.51 24.64 -17.56
N GLY A 249 5.64 23.99 -16.80
CA GLY A 249 4.95 22.75 -17.19
C GLY A 249 5.82 21.48 -17.14
N ASN A 250 7.11 21.61 -16.76
CA ASN A 250 7.94 20.46 -16.41
C ASN A 250 7.71 20.03 -14.96
N TYR A 251 8.28 18.90 -14.59
CA TYR A 251 7.99 18.23 -13.32
C TYR A 251 9.19 18.25 -12.38
N VAL A 252 8.87 18.35 -11.08
CA VAL A 252 9.78 18.02 -9.98
C VAL A 252 9.22 16.81 -9.26
N LEU A 253 10.04 15.80 -9.06
CA LEU A 253 9.66 14.65 -8.25
C LEU A 253 9.50 15.09 -6.79
N ILE A 254 8.31 14.89 -6.22
CA ILE A 254 8.07 15.12 -4.79
C ILE A 254 8.27 13.83 -4.01
N TYR A 255 7.61 12.73 -4.43
CA TYR A 255 7.68 11.49 -3.66
C TYR A 255 7.44 10.26 -4.55
N TYR A 256 8.35 9.29 -4.45
CA TYR A 256 8.20 7.95 -4.98
C TYR A 256 7.77 7.02 -3.84
N PRO A 257 6.59 6.38 -3.89
CA PRO A 257 6.07 5.57 -2.78
C PRO A 257 6.98 4.40 -2.41
N SER A 258 7.32 4.29 -1.13
CA SER A 258 8.28 3.29 -0.64
C SER A 258 7.73 1.86 -0.65
N GLY A 259 6.40 1.69 -0.60
CA GLY A 259 5.72 0.39 -0.72
C GLY A 259 5.37 -0.01 -2.16
N LYS A 260 5.71 0.81 -3.17
CA LYS A 260 5.50 0.48 -4.58
C LYS A 260 6.44 -0.64 -5.00
N THR A 261 5.89 -1.72 -5.56
CA THR A 261 6.64 -2.97 -5.83
C THR A 261 7.20 -3.07 -7.24
N ASP A 262 7.13 -1.99 -8.03
CA ASP A 262 7.69 -1.95 -9.37
C ASP A 262 9.21 -2.18 -9.33
N LYS A 263 9.68 -2.97 -10.31
CA LYS A 263 11.11 -3.29 -10.46
C LYS A 263 11.87 -2.24 -11.25
N GLU A 264 11.16 -1.44 -12.04
CA GLU A 264 11.74 -0.41 -12.90
C GLU A 264 11.00 0.92 -12.69
N TYR A 265 11.76 2.00 -12.54
CA TYR A 265 11.27 3.36 -12.63
C TYR A 265 11.81 4.02 -13.89
N ILE A 266 10.91 4.40 -14.77
CA ILE A 266 11.21 5.21 -15.96
C ILE A 266 10.67 6.61 -15.69
N ALA A 267 11.58 7.56 -15.58
CA ALA A 267 11.21 8.95 -15.33
C ALA A 267 10.38 9.52 -16.50
N PRO A 268 9.30 10.29 -16.22
CA PRO A 268 8.54 10.93 -17.28
C PRO A 268 9.36 11.97 -18.04
N ASP A 269 9.10 12.14 -19.35
CA ASP A 269 9.87 13.01 -20.25
C ASP A 269 10.01 14.46 -19.75
N LYS A 270 9.09 14.94 -18.94
CA LYS A 270 9.08 16.29 -18.37
C LYS A 270 9.76 16.42 -17.00
N LEU A 271 10.33 15.34 -16.48
CA LEU A 271 11.02 15.43 -15.19
C LEU A 271 12.31 16.24 -15.34
N GLU A 272 12.44 17.33 -14.60
CA GLU A 272 13.56 18.27 -14.68
C GLU A 272 14.41 18.27 -13.40
N LEU A 273 13.81 17.93 -12.25
CA LEU A 273 14.49 17.91 -10.97
C LEU A 273 14.04 16.75 -10.09
N ILE A 274 15.02 16.11 -9.43
CA ILE A 274 14.81 15.18 -8.31
C ILE A 274 15.48 15.80 -7.09
N GLY A 275 14.70 16.15 -6.08
CA GLY A 275 15.22 16.63 -4.78
C GLY A 275 15.72 15.46 -3.91
N GLY A 276 16.42 15.77 -2.83
CA GLY A 276 16.85 14.75 -1.86
C GLY A 276 15.69 14.11 -1.11
N TYR A 277 15.86 12.84 -0.68
CA TYR A 277 14.89 12.03 0.06
C TYR A 277 13.58 11.68 -0.69
N ASN A 278 13.47 12.00 -1.97
CA ASN A 278 12.23 11.82 -2.71
C ASN A 278 12.02 10.37 -3.17
N ILE A 279 13.08 9.55 -3.20
CA ILE A 279 13.04 8.14 -3.56
C ILE A 279 13.79 7.34 -2.51
N SER A 280 13.07 6.47 -1.82
CA SER A 280 13.61 5.40 -0.98
C SER A 280 12.73 4.19 -1.23
N ASN A 281 13.25 3.17 -1.94
CA ASN A 281 12.44 2.03 -2.34
C ASN A 281 13.29 0.75 -2.46
N LYS A 282 12.92 -0.26 -1.71
CA LYS A 282 13.64 -1.54 -1.66
C LYS A 282 13.33 -2.49 -2.83
N TYR A 283 12.33 -2.20 -3.65
CA TYR A 283 11.89 -3.09 -4.73
C TYR A 283 12.47 -2.70 -6.09
N LEU A 284 12.90 -1.45 -6.28
CA LEU A 284 13.47 -0.98 -7.54
C LEU A 284 14.80 -1.67 -7.84
N GLU A 285 14.86 -2.27 -9.02
CA GLU A 285 16.06 -2.91 -9.57
C GLU A 285 16.69 -2.05 -10.69
N LYS A 286 15.89 -1.18 -11.32
CA LYS A 286 16.36 -0.34 -12.43
C LYS A 286 15.73 1.05 -12.38
N ILE A 287 16.58 2.06 -12.63
CA ILE A 287 16.16 3.46 -12.75
C ILE A 287 16.69 4.02 -14.06
N VAL A 288 15.77 4.52 -14.89
CA VAL A 288 16.05 5.20 -16.15
C VAL A 288 15.57 6.65 -16.04
N LEU A 289 16.51 7.57 -15.96
CA LEU A 289 16.22 9.00 -15.91
C LEU A 289 16.16 9.57 -17.33
N ASN A 290 15.21 10.47 -17.55
CA ASN A 290 14.94 11.06 -18.87
C ASN A 290 15.99 12.13 -19.28
N GLU A 291 16.16 12.34 -20.60
CA GLU A 291 17.08 13.37 -21.15
C GLU A 291 16.58 14.83 -20.92
N GLY A 292 15.58 15.07 -20.07
CA GLY A 292 15.16 16.40 -19.61
C GLY A 292 15.62 16.73 -18.19
N LEU A 293 16.09 15.72 -17.46
CA LEU A 293 16.53 15.88 -16.07
C LEU A 293 17.82 16.71 -16.01
N ARG A 294 17.80 17.78 -15.21
CA ARG A 294 18.94 18.71 -15.06
C ARG A 294 19.64 18.58 -13.71
N VAL A 295 18.89 18.34 -12.64
CA VAL A 295 19.41 18.41 -11.27
C VAL A 295 18.97 17.18 -10.47
N THR A 296 19.94 16.50 -9.85
CA THR A 296 19.75 15.50 -8.80
C THR A 296 20.48 15.98 -7.55
N SER A 297 19.83 16.79 -6.74
CA SER A 297 20.45 17.52 -5.65
C SER A 297 19.53 17.62 -4.46
N SER A 298 20.06 18.01 -3.30
CA SER A 298 19.28 18.49 -2.16
C SER A 298 18.44 19.75 -2.46
N ALA A 299 18.18 20.00 -3.72
CA ALA A 299 17.46 21.15 -4.24
C ALA A 299 16.06 21.28 -3.64
N GLN A 300 15.70 22.50 -3.34
CA GLN A 300 14.39 22.90 -2.85
C GLN A 300 13.75 23.89 -3.81
N LEU A 301 12.46 23.73 -4.06
CA LEU A 301 11.69 24.81 -4.66
C LEU A 301 11.57 25.95 -3.66
N ARG A 302 11.60 27.20 -4.16
CA ARG A 302 11.60 28.42 -3.34
C ARG A 302 10.56 28.40 -2.21
N GLU A 303 9.39 27.84 -2.45
CA GLU A 303 8.27 27.85 -1.52
C GLU A 303 8.29 26.70 -0.52
N THR A 304 9.09 25.64 -0.78
CA THR A 304 9.35 24.56 0.17
C THR A 304 10.61 24.83 1.01
N ALA A 305 11.45 25.79 0.64
CA ALA A 305 12.68 26.12 1.35
C ALA A 305 12.47 26.50 2.83
N TYR A 306 11.30 27.05 3.18
CA TYR A 306 10.95 27.35 4.57
C TYR A 306 10.64 26.12 5.42
N LEU A 307 10.38 24.96 4.80
CA LEU A 307 10.04 23.71 5.49
C LEU A 307 11.29 22.90 5.91
N TYR A 308 12.48 23.29 5.46
CA TYR A 308 13.72 22.50 5.58
C TYR A 308 14.85 23.18 6.35
N SER A 309 14.61 24.30 7.01
CA SER A 309 15.66 25.04 7.74
C SER A 309 16.12 24.25 8.97
N GLY A 310 17.02 23.29 8.81
CA GLY A 310 17.70 22.69 9.93
C GLY A 310 18.31 21.28 9.76
N PHE A 311 18.00 20.51 8.71
CA PHE A 311 18.42 19.10 8.62
C PHE A 311 18.99 18.72 7.25
N MET A 312 19.94 19.53 6.74
CA MET A 312 20.55 19.30 5.43
C MET A 312 21.93 18.66 5.54
N ASP A 313 22.07 17.58 6.29
CA ASP A 313 23.25 16.72 6.17
C ASP A 313 22.98 15.67 5.09
N GLU A 314 23.75 15.75 3.98
CA GLU A 314 23.88 14.79 2.88
C GLU A 314 22.58 14.02 2.48
N ALA A 315 21.71 14.68 1.70
CA ALA A 315 20.56 14.03 1.11
C ALA A 315 20.96 12.82 0.26
N SER A 316 20.31 11.71 0.46
CA SER A 316 20.56 10.46 -0.25
C SER A 316 19.29 9.82 -0.81
N TYR A 317 19.46 9.00 -1.85
CA TYR A 317 18.43 8.10 -2.37
C TYR A 317 18.80 6.67 -1.99
N GLU A 318 17.90 5.94 -1.34
CA GLU A 318 18.17 4.62 -0.78
C GLU A 318 17.52 3.51 -1.61
N PHE A 319 18.33 2.56 -2.09
CA PHE A 319 17.88 1.45 -2.94
C PHE A 319 18.55 0.14 -2.52
N ALA A 320 17.84 -0.73 -1.82
CA ALA A 320 18.41 -2.01 -1.38
C ALA A 320 18.75 -2.95 -2.56
N ASN A 321 17.99 -2.90 -3.65
CA ASN A 321 18.08 -3.87 -4.76
C ASN A 321 18.43 -3.27 -6.13
N LEU A 322 18.92 -2.05 -6.19
CA LEU A 322 19.21 -1.39 -7.46
C LEU A 322 20.36 -2.07 -8.20
N LYS A 323 20.09 -2.57 -9.40
CA LYS A 323 21.05 -3.25 -10.29
C LYS A 323 21.49 -2.36 -11.46
N GLU A 324 20.61 -1.50 -11.96
CA GLU A 324 20.94 -0.63 -13.10
C GLU A 324 20.47 0.81 -12.85
N LEU A 325 21.38 1.77 -13.06
CA LEU A 325 21.12 3.21 -13.00
C LEU A 325 21.63 3.88 -14.27
N ILE A 326 20.79 4.68 -14.92
CA ILE A 326 21.18 5.47 -16.09
C ILE A 326 20.96 6.95 -15.82
N ILE A 327 22.05 7.71 -15.73
CA ILE A 327 22.07 9.17 -15.58
C ILE A 327 22.13 9.78 -16.98
N PRO A 328 21.19 10.68 -17.36
CA PRO A 328 21.14 11.27 -18.69
C PRO A 328 22.22 12.32 -18.93
N SER A 329 22.45 12.65 -20.20
CA SER A 329 23.48 13.63 -20.60
C SER A 329 23.18 15.07 -20.18
N THR A 330 21.93 15.36 -19.89
CA THR A 330 21.42 16.69 -19.53
C THR A 330 21.64 17.08 -18.07
N VAL A 331 22.08 16.15 -17.21
CA VAL A 331 22.37 16.47 -15.80
C VAL A 331 23.58 17.38 -15.69
N ILE A 332 23.39 18.52 -15.00
CA ILE A 332 24.40 19.57 -14.82
C ILE A 332 24.82 19.71 -13.35
N GLU A 333 24.08 19.15 -12.40
CA GLU A 333 24.41 19.08 -10.98
C GLU A 333 23.88 17.79 -10.37
N ALA A 334 24.74 17.07 -9.62
CA ALA A 334 24.43 15.79 -9.00
C ALA A 334 25.16 15.67 -7.66
N ASP A 335 24.70 16.38 -6.64
CA ASP A 335 25.29 16.37 -5.30
C ASP A 335 24.58 15.42 -4.31
N CYS A 336 23.39 14.90 -4.63
CA CYS A 336 22.77 13.82 -3.88
C CYS A 336 23.47 12.48 -4.12
N LYS A 337 23.62 11.73 -3.06
CA LYS A 337 24.25 10.41 -3.06
C LYS A 337 23.22 9.32 -3.36
N PHE A 338 23.54 8.41 -4.27
CA PHE A 338 22.80 7.17 -4.49
C PHE A 338 23.37 6.08 -3.56
N GLU A 339 22.57 5.56 -2.66
CA GLU A 339 22.94 4.47 -1.75
C GLU A 339 22.33 3.16 -2.22
N THR A 340 23.14 2.11 -2.37
CA THR A 340 22.71 0.79 -2.82
C THR A 340 23.57 -0.31 -2.23
N ASP A 341 23.04 -1.52 -2.07
CA ASP A 341 23.84 -2.67 -1.64
C ASP A 341 24.86 -3.12 -2.70
N GLY A 342 24.64 -2.76 -3.96
CA GLY A 342 25.55 -2.97 -5.07
C GLY A 342 24.84 -2.74 -6.38
N ILE A 343 25.58 -2.40 -7.42
CA ILE A 343 25.03 -2.14 -8.74
C ILE A 343 25.78 -2.94 -9.81
N ASP A 344 25.02 -3.59 -10.70
CA ASP A 344 25.61 -4.32 -11.83
C ASP A 344 26.09 -3.35 -12.91
N LYS A 345 25.35 -2.22 -13.08
CA LYS A 345 25.67 -1.25 -14.11
C LYS A 345 25.15 0.15 -13.75
N ALA A 346 26.06 1.10 -13.57
CA ALA A 346 25.76 2.53 -13.49
C ALA A 346 26.34 3.25 -14.69
N VAL A 347 25.49 3.84 -15.53
CA VAL A 347 25.89 4.61 -16.73
C VAL A 347 25.71 6.08 -16.43
N ASN A 348 26.80 6.84 -16.42
CA ASN A 348 26.75 8.29 -16.31
C ASN A 348 27.02 8.92 -17.67
N LYS A 349 25.98 9.36 -18.38
CA LYS A 349 26.13 10.06 -19.67
C LYS A 349 26.36 11.56 -19.52
N SER A 350 26.27 12.09 -18.29
CA SER A 350 26.39 13.52 -18.00
C SER A 350 27.84 14.00 -17.99
N ASN A 351 28.01 15.32 -17.87
CA ASN A 351 29.32 15.96 -17.75
C ASN A 351 29.72 16.22 -16.27
N VAL A 352 28.98 15.66 -15.29
CA VAL A 352 29.28 15.81 -13.88
C VAL A 352 29.47 14.46 -13.22
N ASP A 353 30.31 14.42 -12.20
CA ASP A 353 30.47 13.22 -11.39
C ASP A 353 29.25 13.00 -10.48
N VAL A 354 28.82 11.76 -10.33
CA VAL A 354 27.68 11.37 -9.49
C VAL A 354 28.18 10.61 -8.26
N LYS A 355 27.78 11.06 -7.08
CA LYS A 355 28.13 10.40 -5.82
C LYS A 355 27.32 9.11 -5.65
N MET A 356 28.03 8.02 -5.32
CA MET A 356 27.40 6.75 -4.96
C MET A 356 28.08 6.14 -3.74
N GLU A 357 27.32 5.41 -2.94
CA GLU A 357 27.83 4.68 -1.77
C GLU A 357 27.24 3.28 -1.74
N CYS A 358 28.08 2.28 -1.46
CA CYS A 358 27.58 0.96 -1.13
C CYS A 358 27.22 0.93 0.35
N ARG A 359 25.98 0.56 0.62
CA ARG A 359 25.45 0.44 1.97
C ARG A 359 24.55 -0.80 2.03
N ASN A 360 24.79 -1.68 3.00
CA ASN A 360 23.91 -2.80 3.28
C ASN A 360 23.07 -2.45 4.51
N SER A 361 21.78 -2.25 4.31
CA SER A 361 20.82 -1.72 5.30
C SER A 361 21.36 -0.49 6.04
N THR A 362 21.93 -0.61 7.22
CA THR A 362 22.44 0.52 8.03
C THR A 362 23.97 0.67 8.03
N VAL A 363 24.68 -0.27 7.39
CA VAL A 363 26.14 -0.31 7.43
C VAL A 363 26.75 0.09 6.09
N VAL A 364 27.60 1.12 6.10
CA VAL A 364 28.41 1.47 4.93
C VAL A 364 29.39 0.33 4.66
N CYS A 365 29.25 -0.32 3.51
CA CYS A 365 30.24 -1.31 3.08
C CYS A 365 31.25 -0.61 2.17
N ASN A 366 32.53 -0.66 2.47
CA ASN A 366 33.60 0.00 1.72
C ASN A 366 33.85 -0.63 0.32
N ARG A 367 32.81 -1.16 -0.35
CA ARG A 367 32.92 -1.64 -1.73
C ARG A 367 33.14 -0.46 -2.66
N LYS A 368 34.09 -0.59 -3.58
CA LYS A 368 34.39 0.43 -4.56
C LYS A 368 33.60 0.19 -5.85
N PHE A 369 33.31 1.27 -6.54
CA PHE A 369 32.81 1.23 -7.91
C PHE A 369 34.02 1.11 -8.85
N VAL A 370 33.92 0.26 -9.85
CA VAL A 370 34.97 0.02 -10.84
C VAL A 370 34.50 0.45 -12.21
N SER A 371 35.25 1.32 -12.86
CA SER A 371 34.99 1.72 -14.24
C SER A 371 35.10 0.51 -15.16
N LEU A 372 34.06 0.26 -15.95
CA LEU A 372 34.08 -0.77 -16.99
C LEU A 372 34.94 -0.37 -18.19
N THR A 373 35.30 0.91 -18.30
CA THR A 373 36.16 1.45 -19.39
C THR A 373 37.63 1.37 -19.03
N THR A 374 37.99 1.77 -17.79
CA THR A 374 39.41 1.91 -17.40
C THR A 374 39.88 0.85 -16.42
N GLY A 375 38.94 0.15 -15.75
CA GLY A 375 39.25 -0.77 -14.64
C GLY A 375 39.65 -0.08 -13.33
N GLN A 376 39.58 1.25 -13.25
CA GLN A 376 39.97 1.99 -12.06
C GLN A 376 38.85 2.05 -11.04
N GLU A 377 39.20 1.96 -9.77
CA GLU A 377 38.26 2.11 -8.64
C GLU A 377 37.99 3.60 -8.36
N SER A 378 36.75 3.90 -7.95
CA SER A 378 36.32 5.24 -7.59
C SER A 378 35.21 5.20 -6.55
N ASP A 379 35.09 6.27 -5.76
CA ASP A 379 33.95 6.54 -4.85
C ASP A 379 32.81 7.32 -5.54
N VAL A 380 33.00 7.70 -6.80
CA VAL A 380 32.03 8.42 -7.62
C VAL A 380 31.94 7.80 -9.01
N ILE A 381 30.79 7.91 -9.64
CA ILE A 381 30.59 7.54 -11.03
C ILE A 381 31.00 8.74 -11.89
N LYS A 382 32.17 8.65 -12.53
CA LYS A 382 32.74 9.75 -13.33
C LYS A 382 31.91 10.10 -14.54
N ALA A 383 31.95 11.35 -14.92
CA ALA A 383 31.29 11.89 -16.09
C ALA A 383 31.63 11.07 -17.36
N GLY A 384 30.61 10.71 -18.14
CA GLY A 384 30.75 9.98 -19.40
C GLY A 384 31.17 8.51 -19.31
N ASP A 385 31.19 7.91 -18.12
CA ASP A 385 31.71 6.55 -17.90
C ASP A 385 30.64 5.59 -17.36
N THR A 386 30.97 4.30 -17.32
CA THR A 386 30.11 3.23 -16.84
C THR A 386 30.82 2.45 -15.75
N TYR A 387 30.12 2.19 -14.65
CA TYR A 387 30.66 1.55 -13.46
C TYR A 387 29.85 0.32 -13.06
N THR A 388 30.53 -0.58 -12.34
CA THR A 388 29.92 -1.70 -11.59
C THR A 388 30.52 -1.74 -10.20
N THR A 389 29.85 -2.39 -9.25
CA THR A 389 30.45 -2.70 -7.93
C THR A 389 31.24 -3.99 -7.98
N LEU A 390 32.38 -4.01 -7.32
CA LEU A 390 33.08 -5.26 -7.05
C LEU A 390 32.18 -6.17 -6.21
N LYS A 391 32.01 -7.44 -6.65
CA LYS A 391 31.31 -8.46 -5.85
C LYS A 391 32.09 -8.72 -4.56
N HIS A 392 31.37 -9.04 -3.51
CA HIS A 392 32.01 -9.49 -2.28
C HIS A 392 32.85 -10.74 -2.55
N GLN A 393 34.06 -10.75 -2.01
CA GLN A 393 34.95 -11.90 -1.99
C GLN A 393 35.07 -12.36 -0.53
N TYR A 394 34.11 -13.16 -0.10
CA TYR A 394 34.09 -13.65 1.26
C TYR A 394 35.19 -14.67 1.53
N GLY A 395 35.77 -14.59 2.71
CA GLY A 395 36.60 -15.65 3.27
C GLY A 395 35.75 -16.82 3.78
N GLU A 396 36.43 -17.73 4.50
CA GLU A 396 35.77 -18.86 5.14
C GLU A 396 34.79 -18.40 6.21
N TRP A 397 33.72 -19.19 6.40
CA TRP A 397 32.79 -19.01 7.51
C TRP A 397 33.47 -19.31 8.84
N TYR A 398 33.29 -18.47 9.84
CA TYR A 398 33.70 -18.71 11.21
C TYR A 398 32.50 -18.54 12.15
N ILE A 399 32.52 -19.31 13.25
CA ILE A 399 31.50 -19.25 14.28
C ILE A 399 31.74 -18.00 15.12
N VAL A 400 30.71 -17.18 15.26
CA VAL A 400 30.71 -16.00 16.16
C VAL A 400 30.36 -16.47 17.58
N TRP A 401 29.29 -17.30 17.67
CA TRP A 401 28.98 -18.09 18.87
C TRP A 401 28.24 -19.38 18.47
N GLU A 402 28.56 -20.45 19.21
CA GLU A 402 27.93 -21.76 18.97
C GLU A 402 26.45 -21.77 19.37
N PRO A 403 25.58 -22.47 18.63
CA PRO A 403 24.22 -22.69 19.05
C PRO A 403 24.19 -23.58 20.32
N THR A 404 23.21 -23.31 21.18
CA THR A 404 22.92 -24.15 22.34
C THR A 404 21.52 -24.75 22.22
N GLU A 405 21.11 -25.59 23.19
CA GLU A 405 19.73 -26.11 23.24
C GLU A 405 18.67 -25.01 23.39
N TYR A 406 19.07 -23.83 23.94
CA TYR A 406 18.14 -22.75 24.28
C TYR A 406 18.36 -21.47 23.47
N HIS A 407 19.43 -21.38 22.70
CA HIS A 407 19.78 -20.19 21.93
C HIS A 407 20.32 -20.56 20.55
N GLU A 408 19.91 -19.80 19.54
CA GLU A 408 20.54 -19.83 18.23
C GLU A 408 22.00 -19.46 18.32
N GLY A 409 22.83 -20.09 17.49
CA GLY A 409 24.18 -19.66 17.23
C GLY A 409 24.26 -18.60 16.16
N GLU A 410 25.46 -18.10 15.91
CA GLU A 410 25.71 -17.19 14.78
C GLU A 410 27.03 -17.56 14.12
N LYS A 411 27.03 -17.61 12.79
CA LYS A 411 28.25 -17.70 11.97
C LYS A 411 28.37 -16.46 11.09
N ALA A 412 29.59 -16.08 10.80
CA ALA A 412 29.89 -14.97 9.93
C ALA A 412 30.99 -15.33 8.93
N HIS A 413 31.00 -14.62 7.81
CA HIS A 413 32.18 -14.58 6.96
C HIS A 413 32.44 -13.12 6.54
N LYS A 414 33.71 -12.81 6.39
CA LYS A 414 34.16 -11.45 6.13
C LYS A 414 34.62 -11.30 4.70
N CYS A 415 34.18 -10.24 4.04
CA CYS A 415 34.69 -9.90 2.72
C CYS A 415 36.15 -9.46 2.81
N ASN A 416 37.03 -10.12 2.06
CA ASN A 416 38.44 -9.82 2.02
C ASN A 416 38.78 -8.48 1.34
N VAL A 417 37.80 -7.91 0.59
CA VAL A 417 37.99 -6.66 -0.16
C VAL A 417 37.53 -5.46 0.66
N CYS A 418 36.31 -5.51 1.24
CA CYS A 418 35.71 -4.36 1.90
C CYS A 418 35.58 -4.51 3.42
N GLY A 419 35.88 -5.68 3.95
CA GLY A 419 35.76 -5.95 5.39
C GLY A 419 34.33 -6.16 5.91
N TYR A 420 33.32 -6.12 5.02
CA TYR A 420 31.92 -6.39 5.39
C TYR A 420 31.77 -7.81 5.92
N GLU A 421 31.05 -7.97 7.02
CA GLU A 421 30.69 -9.26 7.59
C GLU A 421 29.23 -9.58 7.29
N GLU A 422 29.01 -10.64 6.53
CA GLU A 422 27.69 -11.25 6.43
C GLU A 422 27.52 -12.21 7.61
N ARG A 423 26.39 -12.09 8.32
CA ARG A 423 26.08 -12.87 9.50
C ARG A 423 24.82 -13.67 9.28
N VAL A 424 24.84 -14.92 9.68
CA VAL A 424 23.71 -15.86 9.54
C VAL A 424 23.53 -16.61 10.86
N SER A 425 22.28 -16.66 11.33
CA SER A 425 21.91 -17.48 12.48
C SER A 425 22.18 -18.96 12.22
N ILE A 426 22.64 -19.65 13.24
CA ILE A 426 22.71 -21.10 13.31
C ILE A 426 21.57 -21.53 14.23
N PRO A 427 20.60 -22.35 13.76
CA PRO A 427 19.51 -22.81 14.59
C PRO A 427 19.97 -23.41 15.90
N SER A 428 19.20 -23.24 16.98
CA SER A 428 19.46 -23.90 18.27
C SER A 428 19.51 -25.42 18.08
N THR A 429 20.25 -26.11 18.92
CA THR A 429 20.41 -27.58 18.77
C THR A 429 19.12 -28.34 19.02
N SER A 430 18.13 -27.76 19.69
CA SER A 430 16.76 -28.28 19.80
C SER A 430 15.92 -28.03 18.56
N ASP A 431 16.20 -26.95 17.80
CA ASP A 431 15.42 -26.55 16.63
C ASP A 431 15.98 -27.09 15.29
N SER A 432 17.21 -27.57 15.27
CA SER A 432 17.86 -28.06 14.03
C SER A 432 17.15 -29.22 13.34
N ALA A 433 16.17 -29.85 14.00
CA ALA A 433 15.34 -30.92 13.44
C ALA A 433 13.98 -30.41 12.90
N LYS A 434 13.61 -29.14 13.08
CA LYS A 434 12.32 -28.63 12.62
C LYS A 434 12.28 -28.52 11.10
N ASN A 435 11.37 -29.28 10.48
CA ASN A 435 11.02 -29.17 9.08
C ASN A 435 9.50 -29.27 8.97
N GLY A 436 8.83 -28.24 8.44
CA GLY A 436 7.38 -28.15 8.39
C GLY A 436 6.80 -27.08 9.32
N LEU A 437 5.53 -27.21 9.69
CA LEU A 437 4.82 -26.25 10.54
C LEU A 437 5.07 -26.51 12.02
N TYR A 438 5.60 -25.50 12.72
CA TYR A 438 5.79 -25.51 14.17
C TYR A 438 5.28 -24.19 14.77
N MET A 439 4.78 -24.27 16.00
CA MET A 439 4.26 -23.14 16.75
C MET A 439 5.39 -22.51 17.58
N ASP A 440 5.45 -21.19 17.62
CA ASP A 440 6.34 -20.45 18.52
C ASP A 440 5.76 -20.33 19.95
N ASP A 441 6.54 -19.77 20.86
CA ASP A 441 6.13 -19.59 22.25
C ASP A 441 4.96 -18.60 22.43
N ALA A 442 4.70 -17.76 21.43
CA ALA A 442 3.59 -16.81 21.41
C ALA A 442 2.30 -17.41 20.82
N GLY A 443 2.36 -18.65 20.28
CA GLY A 443 1.24 -19.36 19.70
C GLY A 443 1.05 -19.13 18.22
N ASN A 444 2.02 -18.55 17.51
CA ASN A 444 2.00 -18.37 16.07
C ASN A 444 2.62 -19.56 15.36
N TRP A 445 2.07 -19.96 14.22
CA TRP A 445 2.56 -21.07 13.43
C TRP A 445 3.41 -20.57 12.26
N TYR A 446 4.62 -21.14 12.14
CA TYR A 446 5.58 -20.83 11.08
C TYR A 446 6.05 -22.09 10.35
N TYR A 447 6.38 -21.94 9.09
CA TYR A 447 6.98 -23.01 8.29
C TYR A 447 8.50 -22.96 8.42
N TYR A 448 9.07 -24.05 8.92
CA TYR A 448 10.50 -24.22 9.16
C TYR A 448 11.12 -25.16 8.12
N LYS A 449 12.33 -24.84 7.74
CA LYS A 449 13.21 -25.71 6.97
C LYS A 449 14.59 -25.71 7.59
N ASP A 450 15.07 -26.90 7.94
CA ASP A 450 16.33 -27.10 8.64
C ASP A 450 16.48 -26.25 9.91
N GLY A 451 15.36 -26.07 10.64
CA GLY A 451 15.29 -25.32 11.89
C GLY A 451 15.13 -23.79 11.74
N VAL A 452 15.11 -23.28 10.52
CA VAL A 452 14.95 -21.82 10.23
C VAL A 452 13.57 -21.59 9.64
N VAL A 453 12.92 -20.49 10.04
CA VAL A 453 11.65 -20.05 9.41
C VAL A 453 11.93 -19.67 7.96
N GLU A 454 11.24 -20.34 7.04
CA GLU A 454 11.32 -20.04 5.61
C GLU A 454 10.32 -18.94 5.24
N ASN A 455 10.74 -17.69 5.38
CA ASN A 455 9.88 -16.52 5.18
C ASN A 455 9.38 -16.35 3.73
N ASP A 456 9.99 -17.00 2.76
CA ASP A 456 9.56 -16.96 1.35
C ASP A 456 8.60 -18.11 1.00
N TYR A 457 8.28 -18.99 1.95
CA TYR A 457 7.40 -20.12 1.68
C TYR A 457 5.94 -19.66 1.60
N THR A 458 5.30 -19.92 0.48
CA THR A 458 3.86 -19.72 0.27
C THR A 458 3.26 -20.96 -0.37
N GLY A 459 2.21 -21.52 0.23
CA GLY A 459 1.56 -22.74 -0.23
C GLY A 459 0.94 -23.55 0.90
N LEU A 460 0.56 -24.81 0.60
CA LEU A 460 -0.01 -25.72 1.60
C LEU A 460 1.09 -26.47 2.35
N ALA A 461 1.02 -26.45 3.65
CA ALA A 461 1.88 -27.23 4.55
C ALA A 461 1.05 -27.98 5.59
N SER A 462 1.53 -29.12 6.09
CA SER A 462 0.82 -29.94 7.06
C SER A 462 1.58 -30.12 8.38
N ASN A 463 0.82 -30.40 9.43
CA ASN A 463 1.31 -30.90 10.72
C ASN A 463 0.33 -31.97 11.26
N GLU A 464 0.46 -32.38 12.52
CA GLU A 464 -0.40 -33.36 13.17
C GLU A 464 -1.88 -32.93 13.28
N TYR A 465 -2.19 -31.62 13.09
CA TYR A 465 -3.55 -31.09 13.14
C TYR A 465 -4.22 -30.98 11.76
N GLY A 466 -3.47 -31.09 10.66
CA GLY A 466 -4.00 -31.02 9.32
C GLY A 466 -3.16 -30.24 8.32
N TRP A 467 -3.81 -29.79 7.24
CA TRP A 467 -3.21 -28.97 6.18
C TRP A 467 -3.63 -27.51 6.34
N PHE A 468 -2.67 -26.61 6.22
CA PHE A 468 -2.83 -25.18 6.42
C PHE A 468 -2.21 -24.40 5.26
N TYR A 469 -2.79 -23.26 4.95
CA TYR A 469 -2.21 -22.34 3.99
C TYR A 469 -1.20 -21.43 4.69
N VAL A 470 -0.02 -21.38 4.14
CA VAL A 470 1.11 -20.56 4.61
C VAL A 470 1.36 -19.45 3.60
N SER A 471 1.53 -18.24 4.05
CA SER A 471 1.98 -17.10 3.26
C SER A 471 3.13 -16.42 3.99
N ASP A 472 4.22 -16.15 3.24
CA ASP A 472 5.41 -15.52 3.80
C ASP A 472 5.91 -16.23 5.08
N GLY A 473 5.94 -17.56 5.05
CA GLY A 473 6.44 -18.41 6.13
C GLY A 473 5.53 -18.58 7.34
N ALA A 474 4.36 -17.94 7.42
CA ALA A 474 3.41 -18.05 8.52
C ALA A 474 2.04 -18.54 8.04
N ILE A 475 1.27 -19.21 8.93
CA ILE A 475 -0.11 -19.60 8.56
C ILE A 475 -0.95 -18.33 8.37
N ASP A 476 -1.58 -18.21 7.20
CA ASP A 476 -2.53 -17.15 6.91
C ASP A 476 -3.96 -17.62 7.20
N TRP A 477 -4.46 -17.32 8.40
CA TRP A 477 -5.81 -17.64 8.83
C TRP A 477 -6.92 -16.87 8.10
N SER A 478 -6.56 -15.86 7.31
CA SER A 478 -7.52 -15.09 6.52
C SER A 478 -7.77 -15.67 5.14
N TYR A 479 -6.89 -16.55 4.66
CA TYR A 479 -6.94 -17.09 3.30
C TYR A 479 -8.15 -18.01 3.11
N THR A 480 -8.90 -17.75 2.04
CA THR A 480 -9.98 -18.62 1.54
C THR A 480 -9.89 -18.65 0.02
N GLY A 481 -9.79 -19.85 -0.56
CA GLY A 481 -9.62 -20.02 -1.99
C GLY A 481 -8.87 -21.31 -2.35
N LEU A 482 -8.45 -21.44 -3.61
CA LEU A 482 -7.69 -22.58 -4.09
C LEU A 482 -6.20 -22.39 -3.83
N ALA A 483 -5.58 -23.40 -3.22
CA ALA A 483 -4.13 -23.49 -3.01
C ALA A 483 -3.58 -24.84 -3.47
N SER A 484 -2.32 -24.89 -3.89
CA SER A 484 -1.70 -26.11 -4.41
C SER A 484 -0.52 -26.58 -3.58
N ASN A 485 -0.24 -27.88 -3.68
CA ASN A 485 0.99 -28.52 -3.26
C ASN A 485 1.40 -29.60 -4.30
N GLU A 486 2.37 -30.43 -3.98
CA GLU A 486 2.83 -31.52 -4.84
C GLU A 486 1.77 -32.57 -5.15
N TYR A 487 0.64 -32.62 -4.42
CA TYR A 487 -0.48 -33.55 -4.62
C TYR A 487 -1.62 -32.99 -5.46
N GLY A 488 -1.65 -31.67 -5.69
CA GLY A 488 -2.68 -31.01 -6.50
C GLY A 488 -3.20 -29.70 -5.93
N TRP A 489 -4.42 -29.35 -6.38
CA TRP A 489 -5.14 -28.16 -5.95
C TRP A 489 -6.24 -28.50 -4.95
N PHE A 490 -6.31 -27.75 -3.88
CA PHE A 490 -7.22 -27.96 -2.76
C PHE A 490 -7.90 -26.67 -2.35
N TYR A 491 -9.11 -26.78 -1.81
CA TYR A 491 -9.83 -25.62 -1.29
C TYR A 491 -9.53 -25.39 0.19
N VAL A 492 -9.26 -24.14 0.51
CA VAL A 492 -8.91 -23.65 1.85
C VAL A 492 -9.98 -22.70 2.33
N THR A 493 -10.38 -22.80 3.59
CA THR A 493 -11.28 -21.86 4.26
C THR A 493 -10.64 -21.40 5.56
N GLY A 494 -10.42 -20.08 5.70
CA GLY A 494 -9.83 -19.52 6.94
C GLY A 494 -8.47 -20.15 7.26
N GLY A 495 -7.60 -20.30 6.27
CA GLY A 495 -6.27 -20.87 6.41
C GLY A 495 -6.20 -22.39 6.55
N VAL A 496 -7.33 -23.09 6.62
CA VAL A 496 -7.40 -24.56 6.81
C VAL A 496 -7.98 -25.23 5.58
N LEU A 497 -7.42 -26.36 5.18
CA LEU A 497 -7.94 -27.16 4.06
C LEU A 497 -9.35 -27.67 4.39
N ASP A 498 -10.31 -27.37 3.53
CA ASP A 498 -11.73 -27.69 3.74
C ASP A 498 -12.19 -28.88 2.88
N TRP A 499 -12.14 -30.06 3.44
CA TRP A 499 -12.59 -31.31 2.80
C TRP A 499 -14.10 -31.39 2.54
N ASN A 500 -14.90 -30.45 3.08
CA ASN A 500 -16.35 -30.47 2.90
C ASN A 500 -16.78 -29.58 1.73
N TYR A 501 -15.89 -28.71 1.22
CA TYR A 501 -16.25 -27.80 0.16
C TYR A 501 -16.53 -28.52 -1.15
N THR A 502 -17.66 -28.23 -1.76
CA THR A 502 -18.04 -28.66 -3.10
C THR A 502 -18.72 -27.49 -3.81
N GLY A 503 -18.19 -27.09 -4.97
CA GLY A 503 -18.67 -25.93 -5.71
C GLY A 503 -17.61 -25.32 -6.61
N LEU A 504 -17.88 -24.11 -7.12
CA LEU A 504 -16.93 -23.36 -7.92
C LEU A 504 -16.03 -22.51 -7.03
N ALA A 505 -14.74 -22.58 -7.30
CA ALA A 505 -13.72 -21.73 -6.66
C ALA A 505 -12.75 -21.19 -7.71
N ASP A 506 -12.18 -20.02 -7.49
CA ASP A 506 -11.24 -19.38 -8.40
C ASP A 506 -9.82 -19.29 -7.85
N ASN A 507 -8.90 -19.10 -8.76
CA ASN A 507 -7.52 -18.68 -8.53
C ASN A 507 -7.05 -17.81 -9.70
N GLU A 508 -5.77 -17.49 -9.76
CA GLU A 508 -5.17 -16.68 -10.82
C GLU A 508 -5.31 -17.25 -12.24
N TYR A 509 -5.65 -18.55 -12.36
CA TYR A 509 -5.84 -19.24 -13.66
C TYR A 509 -7.31 -19.31 -14.09
N GLY A 510 -8.27 -19.03 -13.20
CA GLY A 510 -9.70 -19.03 -13.53
C GLY A 510 -10.58 -19.73 -12.50
N TRP A 511 -11.81 -20.09 -12.92
CA TRP A 511 -12.80 -20.78 -12.10
C TRP A 511 -12.76 -22.27 -12.32
N PHE A 512 -12.75 -23.03 -11.24
CA PHE A 512 -12.63 -24.49 -11.24
C PHE A 512 -13.68 -25.12 -10.33
N TYR A 513 -14.08 -26.33 -10.67
CA TYR A 513 -15.00 -27.11 -9.83
C TYR A 513 -14.23 -27.95 -8.82
N VAL A 514 -14.67 -27.88 -7.59
CA VAL A 514 -14.10 -28.59 -6.44
C VAL A 514 -15.12 -29.57 -5.90
N THR A 515 -14.70 -30.78 -5.58
CA THR A 515 -15.51 -31.81 -4.91
C THR A 515 -14.76 -32.31 -3.68
N GLY A 516 -15.39 -32.18 -2.50
CA GLY A 516 -14.78 -32.64 -1.25
C GLY A 516 -13.41 -32.02 -1.00
N GLY A 517 -13.27 -30.73 -1.24
CA GLY A 517 -12.03 -29.96 -1.03
C GLY A 517 -10.95 -30.16 -2.10
N VAL A 518 -11.17 -31.01 -3.10
CA VAL A 518 -10.19 -31.31 -4.15
C VAL A 518 -10.71 -30.85 -5.51
N LEU A 519 -9.85 -30.28 -6.34
CA LEU A 519 -10.20 -29.88 -7.69
C LEU A 519 -10.58 -31.09 -8.53
N ASP A 520 -11.79 -31.09 -9.10
CA ASP A 520 -12.36 -32.22 -9.84
C ASP A 520 -12.36 -31.99 -11.35
N TRP A 521 -11.32 -32.47 -12.01
CA TRP A 521 -11.15 -32.37 -13.45
C TRP A 521 -12.13 -33.27 -14.25
N SER A 522 -12.88 -34.11 -13.58
CA SER A 522 -13.86 -34.99 -14.25
C SER A 522 -15.25 -34.37 -14.35
N TYR A 523 -15.52 -33.32 -13.59
CA TYR A 523 -16.85 -32.74 -13.52
C TYR A 523 -17.22 -32.00 -14.82
N THR A 524 -18.40 -32.29 -15.32
CA THR A 524 -19.03 -31.57 -16.44
C THR A 524 -20.52 -31.38 -16.13
N GLY A 525 -21.00 -30.18 -16.11
CA GLY A 525 -22.38 -29.85 -15.74
C GLY A 525 -22.57 -28.43 -15.22
N LEU A 526 -23.74 -28.16 -14.65
CA LEU A 526 -24.03 -26.89 -14.00
C LEU A 526 -23.54 -26.87 -12.55
N ALA A 527 -22.79 -25.85 -12.22
CA ALA A 527 -22.34 -25.55 -10.86
C ALA A 527 -22.63 -24.09 -10.50
N ASN A 528 -22.77 -23.80 -9.21
CA ASN A 528 -23.07 -22.45 -8.74
C ASN A 528 -22.02 -21.91 -7.75
N ASN A 529 -21.97 -20.60 -7.69
CA ASN A 529 -21.30 -19.82 -6.65
C ASN A 529 -22.18 -18.63 -6.26
N GLU A 530 -21.66 -17.67 -5.52
CA GLU A 530 -22.34 -16.44 -5.11
C GLU A 530 -22.78 -15.54 -6.26
N TYR A 531 -22.22 -15.72 -7.47
CA TYR A 531 -22.57 -14.94 -8.68
C TYR A 531 -23.63 -15.60 -9.54
N GLY A 532 -23.93 -16.89 -9.33
CA GLY A 532 -24.98 -17.57 -10.07
C GLY A 532 -24.61 -19.00 -10.51
N TRP A 533 -25.32 -19.50 -11.53
CA TRP A 533 -25.10 -20.83 -12.12
C TRP A 533 -24.29 -20.74 -13.41
N PHE A 534 -23.28 -21.58 -13.49
CA PHE A 534 -22.34 -21.62 -14.61
C PHE A 534 -22.15 -23.03 -15.14
N TYR A 535 -21.79 -23.15 -16.41
CA TYR A 535 -21.48 -24.44 -17.00
C TYR A 535 -19.99 -24.74 -16.92
N VAL A 536 -19.68 -25.94 -16.47
CA VAL A 536 -18.33 -26.43 -16.28
C VAL A 536 -18.09 -27.58 -17.23
N THR A 537 -16.93 -27.62 -17.87
CA THR A 537 -16.47 -28.76 -18.70
C THR A 537 -15.09 -29.21 -18.20
N GLY A 538 -14.99 -30.51 -17.82
CA GLY A 538 -13.71 -31.04 -17.36
C GLY A 538 -13.13 -30.29 -16.19
N GLY A 539 -13.94 -29.92 -15.21
CA GLY A 539 -13.54 -29.20 -14.01
C GLY A 539 -13.29 -27.69 -14.20
N VAL A 540 -13.39 -27.15 -15.41
CA VAL A 540 -13.11 -25.73 -15.73
C VAL A 540 -14.39 -25.05 -16.20
N LEU A 541 -14.62 -23.80 -15.78
CA LEU A 541 -15.75 -23.02 -16.22
C LEU A 541 -15.66 -22.74 -17.72
N ASP A 542 -16.70 -23.12 -18.47
CA ASP A 542 -16.73 -23.06 -19.94
C ASP A 542 -17.61 -21.89 -20.43
N TRP A 543 -16.99 -20.74 -20.65
CA TRP A 543 -17.65 -19.54 -21.19
C TRP A 543 -18.12 -19.69 -22.64
N SER A 544 -17.71 -20.74 -23.34
CA SER A 544 -18.13 -20.95 -24.73
C SER A 544 -19.43 -21.74 -24.85
N TYR A 545 -19.85 -22.45 -23.80
CA TYR A 545 -20.99 -23.32 -23.84
C TYR A 545 -22.31 -22.54 -24.01
N THR A 546 -23.11 -22.97 -24.98
CA THR A 546 -24.48 -22.49 -25.18
C THR A 546 -25.36 -23.68 -25.53
N GLY A 547 -26.40 -23.97 -24.74
CA GLY A 547 -27.24 -25.11 -24.91
C GLY A 547 -28.03 -25.46 -23.65
N LEU A 548 -28.60 -26.69 -23.64
CA LEU A 548 -29.29 -27.25 -22.48
C LEU A 548 -28.32 -27.98 -21.58
N ALA A 549 -28.34 -27.65 -20.31
CA ALA A 549 -27.60 -28.38 -19.28
C ALA A 549 -28.52 -28.72 -18.11
N ASN A 550 -28.23 -29.80 -17.39
CA ASN A 550 -29.04 -30.23 -16.25
C ASN A 550 -28.23 -30.27 -14.95
N ASN A 551 -28.97 -30.16 -13.86
CA ASN A 551 -28.53 -30.46 -12.51
C ASN A 551 -29.65 -31.18 -11.76
N GLU A 552 -29.52 -31.35 -10.44
CA GLU A 552 -30.51 -31.97 -9.58
C GLU A 552 -31.89 -31.30 -9.57
N TYR A 553 -31.98 -30.01 -10.03
CA TYR A 553 -33.24 -29.25 -10.09
C TYR A 553 -33.93 -29.30 -11.45
N GLY A 554 -33.26 -29.81 -12.50
CA GLY A 554 -33.85 -29.92 -13.82
C GLY A 554 -32.95 -29.51 -14.97
N TRP A 555 -33.57 -29.23 -16.15
CA TRP A 555 -32.90 -28.76 -17.36
C TRP A 555 -33.02 -27.26 -17.54
N PHE A 556 -31.92 -26.64 -17.82
CA PHE A 556 -31.80 -25.18 -17.91
C PHE A 556 -31.08 -24.77 -19.19
N TYR A 557 -31.43 -23.58 -19.68
CA TYR A 557 -30.74 -22.99 -20.83
C TYR A 557 -29.54 -22.16 -20.38
N VAL A 558 -28.42 -22.46 -20.95
CA VAL A 558 -27.13 -21.79 -20.72
C VAL A 558 -26.76 -21.02 -21.97
N ALA A 559 -26.27 -19.80 -21.83
CA ALA A 559 -25.76 -18.98 -22.92
C ALA A 559 -24.41 -18.35 -22.53
N GLY A 560 -23.37 -18.69 -23.28
CA GLY A 560 -22.02 -18.20 -22.97
C GLY A 560 -21.55 -18.62 -21.58
N GLY A 561 -21.77 -19.88 -21.21
CA GLY A 561 -21.35 -20.45 -19.91
C GLY A 561 -22.22 -20.06 -18.72
N VAL A 562 -23.20 -19.18 -18.87
CA VAL A 562 -24.05 -18.66 -17.78
C VAL A 562 -25.49 -19.10 -17.97
N LEU A 563 -26.16 -19.50 -16.89
CA LEU A 563 -27.58 -19.83 -16.92
C LEU A 563 -28.40 -18.59 -17.28
N ASN A 564 -29.21 -18.69 -18.32
CA ASN A 564 -30.00 -17.57 -18.86
C ASN A 564 -31.48 -17.70 -18.54
N TRP A 565 -31.93 -17.06 -17.46
CA TRP A 565 -33.32 -17.05 -17.02
C TRP A 565 -34.29 -16.26 -17.92
N SER A 566 -33.79 -15.47 -18.88
CA SER A 566 -34.65 -14.70 -19.78
C SER A 566 -34.99 -15.42 -21.08
N TYR A 567 -34.34 -16.56 -21.35
CA TYR A 567 -34.56 -17.27 -22.60
C TYR A 567 -35.92 -18.00 -22.61
N THR A 568 -36.69 -17.78 -23.65
CA THR A 568 -37.91 -18.52 -23.95
C THR A 568 -37.89 -18.88 -25.42
N GLY A 569 -38.00 -20.16 -25.76
CA GLY A 569 -37.92 -20.63 -27.13
C GLY A 569 -37.54 -22.09 -27.26
N LEU A 570 -37.25 -22.51 -28.47
CA LEU A 570 -36.77 -23.88 -28.75
C LEU A 570 -35.25 -23.98 -28.72
N THR A 571 -34.75 -24.97 -28.05
CA THR A 571 -33.33 -25.34 -28.09
C THR A 571 -33.19 -26.88 -28.07
N ASN A 572 -32.01 -27.38 -28.38
CA ASN A 572 -31.77 -28.81 -28.47
C ASN A 572 -30.59 -29.28 -27.60
N ASN A 573 -30.62 -30.59 -27.34
CA ASN A 573 -29.47 -31.37 -26.83
C ASN A 573 -29.41 -32.74 -27.57
N GLU A 574 -28.62 -33.65 -27.08
CA GLU A 574 -28.48 -34.99 -27.62
C GLU A 574 -29.78 -35.84 -27.62
N TYR A 575 -30.78 -35.43 -26.82
CA TYR A 575 -32.09 -36.12 -26.69
C TYR A 575 -33.18 -35.52 -27.59
N GLY A 576 -32.94 -34.38 -28.24
CA GLY A 576 -33.86 -33.75 -29.14
C GLY A 576 -34.08 -32.25 -28.94
N TRP A 577 -35.17 -31.70 -29.48
CA TRP A 577 -35.58 -30.30 -29.35
C TRP A 577 -36.61 -30.12 -28.26
N PHE A 578 -36.40 -29.13 -27.42
CA PHE A 578 -37.24 -28.85 -26.24
C PHE A 578 -37.65 -27.40 -26.16
N TYR A 579 -38.81 -27.14 -25.54
CA TYR A 579 -39.30 -25.81 -25.27
C TYR A 579 -38.85 -25.33 -23.88
N ILE A 580 -38.24 -24.17 -23.88
CA ILE A 580 -37.73 -23.50 -22.68
C ILE A 580 -38.64 -22.31 -22.39
N SER A 581 -39.02 -22.13 -21.14
CA SER A 581 -39.76 -20.99 -20.64
C SER A 581 -38.99 -20.37 -19.47
N ASN A 582 -38.57 -19.09 -19.59
CA ASN A 582 -37.80 -18.39 -18.59
C ASN A 582 -36.56 -19.19 -18.12
N GLY A 583 -35.78 -19.68 -19.08
CA GLY A 583 -34.54 -20.39 -18.84
C GLY A 583 -34.68 -21.84 -18.38
N VAL A 584 -35.90 -22.35 -18.15
CA VAL A 584 -36.19 -23.69 -17.65
C VAL A 584 -36.93 -24.51 -18.71
N LEU A 585 -36.59 -25.77 -18.84
CA LEU A 585 -37.32 -26.69 -19.70
C LEU A 585 -38.75 -26.88 -19.17
N ASP A 586 -39.76 -26.51 -19.99
CA ASP A 586 -41.18 -26.56 -19.60
C ASP A 586 -41.84 -27.83 -20.12
N TRP A 587 -41.85 -28.87 -19.33
CA TRP A 587 -42.53 -30.14 -19.64
C TRP A 587 -44.05 -30.04 -19.77
N ASN A 588 -44.68 -28.95 -19.35
CA ASN A 588 -46.12 -28.77 -19.43
C ASN A 588 -46.53 -28.10 -20.74
N TYR A 589 -45.58 -27.50 -21.48
CA TYR A 589 -45.89 -26.80 -22.69
C TYR A 589 -46.33 -27.75 -23.80
N THR A 590 -47.53 -27.49 -24.33
CA THR A 590 -48.06 -28.14 -25.52
C THR A 590 -48.68 -27.07 -26.44
N GLY A 591 -48.15 -26.95 -27.64
CA GLY A 591 -48.51 -25.90 -28.60
C GLY A 591 -47.56 -25.85 -29.78
N THR A 592 -47.46 -24.68 -30.41
CA THR A 592 -46.48 -24.44 -31.48
C THR A 592 -45.41 -23.46 -31.02
N ALA A 593 -44.16 -23.75 -31.36
CA ALA A 593 -43.07 -22.80 -31.13
C ALA A 593 -42.15 -22.75 -32.36
N SER A 594 -41.56 -21.57 -32.58
CA SER A 594 -40.70 -21.36 -33.76
C SER A 594 -39.26 -21.11 -33.38
N ASN A 595 -38.35 -21.52 -34.25
CA ASN A 595 -36.93 -21.19 -34.22
C ASN A 595 -36.46 -20.80 -35.63
N GLU A 596 -35.19 -20.60 -35.84
CA GLU A 596 -34.58 -20.27 -37.13
C GLU A 596 -34.81 -21.29 -38.25
N TYR A 597 -35.18 -22.52 -37.87
CA TYR A 597 -35.45 -23.63 -38.85
C TYR A 597 -36.92 -23.79 -39.16
N GLY A 598 -37.84 -23.12 -38.46
CA GLY A 598 -39.27 -23.21 -38.74
C GLY A 598 -40.16 -23.17 -37.50
N THR A 599 -41.46 -23.51 -37.74
CA THR A 599 -42.48 -23.66 -36.68
C THR A 599 -42.76 -25.14 -36.43
N TRP A 600 -42.72 -25.54 -35.19
CA TRP A 600 -42.78 -26.94 -34.78
C TRP A 600 -43.91 -27.17 -33.78
N ASN A 601 -44.48 -28.38 -33.82
CA ASN A 601 -45.42 -28.82 -32.78
C ASN A 601 -44.63 -29.32 -31.57
N VAL A 602 -44.99 -28.84 -30.39
CA VAL A 602 -44.41 -29.22 -29.10
C VAL A 602 -45.50 -29.92 -28.31
N VAL A 603 -45.16 -31.09 -27.76
CA VAL A 603 -46.04 -31.88 -26.87
C VAL A 603 -45.23 -32.22 -25.62
N ASN A 604 -45.77 -31.83 -24.45
CA ASN A 604 -45.09 -32.04 -23.18
C ASN A 604 -43.64 -31.58 -23.22
N GLY A 605 -43.42 -30.34 -23.70
CA GLY A 605 -42.10 -29.72 -23.74
C GLY A 605 -41.16 -30.19 -24.83
N GLN A 606 -41.47 -31.27 -25.60
CA GLN A 606 -40.62 -31.83 -26.62
C GLN A 606 -41.21 -31.60 -28.02
N VAL A 607 -40.35 -31.26 -28.98
CA VAL A 607 -40.77 -31.14 -30.39
C VAL A 607 -41.11 -32.52 -30.94
N VAL A 608 -42.27 -32.62 -31.61
CA VAL A 608 -42.74 -33.81 -32.29
C VAL A 608 -42.62 -33.57 -33.79
N PHE A 609 -41.86 -34.43 -34.50
CA PHE A 609 -41.61 -34.36 -35.93
C PHE A 609 -42.69 -35.11 -36.72
#